data_69d13e45026a4f224569aab7a2797e36
#
_entry.id   69d13e45026a4f224569aab7a2797e36
#
_cell.length_a   1.000
_cell.length_b   1.000
_cell.length_c   1.000
_cell.angle_alpha   90.00
_cell.angle_beta   90.00
_cell.angle_gamma   90.00
#
_symmetry.space_group_name_H-M   'P 1'
#
loop_
_entity.id
_entity.type
_entity.pdbx_description
1 polymer ?
#
loop_
_entity_poly.entity_id
_entity_poly.type
_entity_poly.pdbx_seq_one_letter_code
_entity_poly.pdbx_strand_id
1 'polypeptide(L)'
;EAYPNHSILAEESGATAGKQPEYQWIIDPLDGTTNFIHGLPQYAVSIALAHNGQVTQAVVFDPERNELFTASKGAGAFLNERRIRVSKRTKLEEALVGTGFPYRVFDHIDTYLAIFKDLTQKTAGMRRPGAASLDLSWVACGRLDGFWEFGLSPWDMAAGALIIAEAGGLVSDL
;
A
#
# COMPACT_ATOMS: atom_id res chain seq x y z
N GLU A 1 -3.16 -14.13 19.15
CA GLU A 1 -3.58 -15.50 19.61
C GLU A 1 -5.07 -15.82 19.33
N ALA A 2 -5.85 -14.89 18.76
CA ALA A 2 -7.26 -15.15 18.39
C ALA A 2 -7.39 -16.21 17.27
N TYR A 3 -6.39 -16.31 16.39
CA TYR A 3 -6.36 -17.24 15.26
C TYR A 3 -5.04 -18.02 15.19
N PRO A 4 -4.75 -18.91 16.19
CA PRO A 4 -3.44 -19.55 16.32
C PRO A 4 -3.14 -20.59 15.23
N ASN A 5 -4.14 -20.94 14.43
CA ASN A 5 -4.01 -21.91 13.35
C ASN A 5 -3.79 -21.27 11.97
N HIS A 6 -3.91 -19.94 11.83
CA HIS A 6 -3.67 -19.25 10.57
C HIS A 6 -2.18 -19.16 10.27
N SER A 7 -1.82 -19.14 8.99
CA SER A 7 -0.46 -18.85 8.54
C SER A 7 -0.17 -17.36 8.66
N ILE A 8 1.11 -17.00 8.77
CA ILE A 8 1.58 -15.62 8.83
C ILE A 8 2.70 -15.44 7.80
N LEU A 9 2.66 -14.35 7.08
CA LEU A 9 3.75 -13.81 6.27
C LEU A 9 4.02 -12.38 6.74
N ALA A 10 5.13 -12.15 7.40
CA ALA A 10 5.47 -10.83 7.92
C ALA A 10 6.91 -10.43 7.55
N GLU A 11 7.16 -9.12 7.42
CA GLU A 11 8.48 -8.60 7.06
C GLU A 11 9.56 -9.07 8.03
N GLU A 12 9.36 -8.87 9.32
CA GLU A 12 10.38 -9.13 10.35
C GLU A 12 10.56 -10.62 10.68
N SER A 13 9.50 -11.41 10.66
CA SER A 13 9.52 -12.80 11.08
C SER A 13 9.48 -13.81 9.93
N GLY A 14 9.30 -13.34 8.71
CA GLY A 14 9.14 -14.20 7.54
C GLY A 14 7.83 -14.99 7.54
N ALA A 15 7.87 -16.18 6.90
CA ALA A 15 6.71 -17.05 6.75
C ALA A 15 6.62 -18.06 7.88
N THR A 16 5.46 -18.16 8.51
CA THR A 16 5.13 -19.20 9.51
C THR A 16 3.89 -19.95 9.05
N ALA A 17 4.00 -21.27 8.90
CA ALA A 17 2.88 -22.11 8.50
C ALA A 17 1.94 -22.40 9.69
N GLY A 18 0.65 -22.19 9.46
CA GLY A 18 -0.40 -22.57 10.40
C GLY A 18 -1.04 -23.92 10.03
N LYS A 19 -1.93 -24.39 10.88
CA LYS A 19 -2.72 -25.64 10.64
C LYS A 19 -3.88 -25.40 9.65
N GLN A 20 -4.23 -24.15 9.39
CA GLN A 20 -5.24 -23.69 8.44
C GLN A 20 -4.55 -22.82 7.38
N PRO A 21 -3.78 -23.42 6.44
CA PRO A 21 -2.96 -22.69 5.48
C PRO A 21 -3.78 -21.87 4.49
N GLU A 22 -5.07 -22.15 4.35
CA GLU A 22 -6.01 -21.37 3.56
C GLU A 22 -6.19 -19.93 4.07
N TYR A 23 -5.90 -19.68 5.36
CA TYR A 23 -5.91 -18.34 5.95
C TYR A 23 -4.47 -17.88 6.21
N GLN A 24 -4.10 -16.76 5.62
CA GLN A 24 -2.77 -16.17 5.78
C GLN A 24 -2.87 -14.68 6.14
N TRP A 25 -2.30 -14.32 7.27
CA TRP A 25 -2.04 -12.92 7.62
C TRP A 25 -0.79 -12.44 6.91
N ILE A 26 -0.88 -11.28 6.24
CA ILE A 26 0.23 -10.62 5.57
C ILE A 26 0.43 -9.31 6.32
N ILE A 27 1.60 -9.13 6.95
CA ILE A 27 1.81 -8.08 7.96
C ILE A 27 3.11 -7.35 7.69
N ASP A 28 3.03 -6.04 7.63
CA ASP A 28 4.14 -5.12 7.88
C ASP A 28 3.87 -4.38 9.19
N PRO A 29 4.65 -4.67 10.24
CA PRO A 29 4.46 -4.01 11.53
C PRO A 29 4.91 -2.55 11.54
N LEU A 30 5.77 -2.14 10.59
CA LEU A 30 6.31 -0.80 10.50
C LEU A 30 6.77 -0.46 9.07
N ASP A 31 5.79 -0.26 8.16
CA ASP A 31 6.09 0.29 6.83
C ASP A 31 6.61 1.73 6.97
N GLY A 32 7.71 2.03 6.28
CA GLY A 32 8.40 3.30 6.42
C GLY A 32 9.44 3.32 7.55
N THR A 33 10.10 2.19 7.84
CA THR A 33 11.11 2.04 8.90
C THR A 33 12.18 3.12 8.86
N THR A 34 12.68 3.48 7.68
CA THR A 34 13.68 4.56 7.54
C THR A 34 13.12 5.90 8.02
N ASN A 35 11.89 6.23 7.66
CA ASN A 35 11.22 7.45 8.13
C ASN A 35 11.09 7.45 9.65
N PHE A 36 10.64 6.33 10.23
CA PHE A 36 10.50 6.18 11.68
C PHE A 36 11.82 6.39 12.42
N ILE A 37 12.90 5.76 11.96
CA ILE A 37 14.24 5.89 12.57
C ILE A 37 14.74 7.35 12.53
N HIS A 38 14.40 8.08 11.46
CA HIS A 38 14.80 9.48 11.28
C HIS A 38 13.81 10.49 11.88
N GLY A 39 12.75 10.03 12.55
CA GLY A 39 11.74 10.93 13.15
C GLY A 39 10.85 11.63 12.12
N LEU A 40 10.77 11.11 10.89
CA LEU A 40 9.82 11.60 9.90
C LEU A 40 8.44 10.98 10.16
N PRO A 41 7.36 11.77 10.34
CA PRO A 41 6.03 11.29 10.71
C PRO A 41 5.29 10.71 9.50
N GLN A 42 5.87 9.67 8.88
CA GLN A 42 5.38 9.02 7.68
C GLN A 42 5.71 7.53 7.71
N TYR A 43 4.90 6.77 8.43
CA TYR A 43 5.01 5.32 8.63
C TYR A 43 3.65 4.75 9.03
N ALA A 44 3.46 3.45 8.87
CA ALA A 44 2.19 2.80 9.16
C ALA A 44 2.35 1.34 9.61
N VAL A 45 1.28 0.79 10.16
CA VAL A 45 1.07 -0.64 10.31
C VAL A 45 0.18 -1.11 9.15
N SER A 46 0.60 -2.14 8.42
CA SER A 46 -0.15 -2.73 7.31
C SER A 46 -0.48 -4.18 7.61
N ILE A 47 -1.76 -4.54 7.56
CA ILE A 47 -2.25 -5.89 7.84
C ILE A 47 -3.28 -6.29 6.79
N ALA A 48 -3.07 -7.43 6.15
CA ALA A 48 -4.05 -8.05 5.29
C ALA A 48 -4.34 -9.49 5.72
N LEU A 49 -5.55 -9.97 5.46
CA LEU A 49 -5.91 -11.38 5.58
C LEU A 49 -6.26 -11.91 4.20
N ALA A 50 -5.52 -12.91 3.75
CA ALA A 50 -5.83 -13.70 2.57
C ALA A 50 -6.58 -14.98 2.96
N HIS A 51 -7.58 -15.35 2.16
CA HIS A 51 -8.26 -16.64 2.22
C HIS A 51 -8.15 -17.30 0.85
N ASN A 52 -7.58 -18.51 0.80
CA ASN A 52 -7.27 -19.24 -0.44
C ASN A 52 -6.46 -18.38 -1.43
N GLY A 53 -5.45 -17.67 -0.96
CA GLY A 53 -4.58 -16.81 -1.77
C GLY A 53 -5.19 -15.48 -2.19
N GLN A 54 -6.44 -15.17 -1.81
CA GLN A 54 -7.09 -13.91 -2.15
C GLN A 54 -7.24 -13.02 -0.92
N VAL A 55 -6.75 -11.79 -0.97
CA VAL A 55 -6.92 -10.82 0.11
C VAL A 55 -8.40 -10.47 0.26
N THR A 56 -8.92 -10.63 1.48
CA THR A 56 -10.34 -10.43 1.82
C THR A 56 -10.56 -9.34 2.85
N GLN A 57 -9.57 -9.07 3.70
CA GLN A 57 -9.59 -8.02 4.72
C GLN A 57 -8.30 -7.22 4.64
N ALA A 58 -8.39 -5.92 4.87
CA ALA A 58 -7.26 -5.02 4.87
C ALA A 58 -7.39 -3.94 5.93
N VAL A 59 -6.27 -3.63 6.57
CA VAL A 59 -6.12 -2.53 7.51
C VAL A 59 -4.77 -1.86 7.24
N VAL A 60 -4.76 -0.54 7.11
CA VAL A 60 -3.56 0.30 7.19
C VAL A 60 -3.82 1.38 8.23
N PHE A 61 -2.95 1.49 9.23
CA PHE A 61 -3.08 2.48 10.28
C PHE A 61 -1.89 3.44 10.29
N ASP A 62 -2.18 4.72 10.09
CA ASP A 62 -1.25 5.84 10.25
C ASP A 62 -1.37 6.38 11.68
N PRO A 63 -0.41 6.11 12.56
CA PRO A 63 -0.48 6.55 13.95
C PRO A 63 -0.27 8.05 14.12
N GLU A 64 0.47 8.70 13.22
CA GLU A 64 0.77 10.11 13.31
C GLU A 64 -0.45 10.99 13.00
N ARG A 65 -1.28 10.54 12.04
CA ARG A 65 -2.52 11.26 11.65
C ARG A 65 -3.75 10.69 12.33
N ASN A 66 -3.61 9.58 13.07
CA ASN A 66 -4.71 8.81 13.63
C ASN A 66 -5.73 8.44 12.55
N GLU A 67 -5.23 7.94 11.42
CA GLU A 67 -6.02 7.55 10.27
C GLU A 67 -6.02 6.03 10.12
N LEU A 68 -7.21 5.44 10.19
CA LEU A 68 -7.44 4.02 10.02
C LEU A 68 -8.12 3.77 8.68
N PHE A 69 -7.38 3.21 7.73
CA PHE A 69 -7.90 2.75 6.46
C PHE A 69 -8.29 1.28 6.57
N THR A 70 -9.50 0.94 6.15
CA THR A 70 -10.00 -0.43 6.20
C THR A 70 -10.73 -0.80 4.93
N ALA A 71 -10.66 -2.09 4.56
CA ALA A 71 -11.49 -2.64 3.50
C ALA A 71 -11.84 -4.10 3.78
N SER A 72 -13.05 -4.50 3.40
CA SER A 72 -13.44 -5.89 3.27
C SER A 72 -13.91 -6.12 1.86
N LYS A 73 -13.49 -7.23 1.25
CA LYS A 73 -13.82 -7.57 -0.13
C LYS A 73 -15.33 -7.53 -0.38
N GLY A 74 -15.75 -6.72 -1.34
CA GLY A 74 -17.16 -6.50 -1.70
C GLY A 74 -17.93 -5.54 -0.79
N ALA A 75 -17.32 -5.01 0.29
CA ALA A 75 -18.00 -4.10 1.23
C ALA A 75 -17.58 -2.62 1.06
N GLY A 76 -16.51 -2.36 0.33
CA GLY A 76 -15.95 -1.03 0.11
C GLY A 76 -14.81 -0.69 1.05
N ALA A 77 -14.21 0.48 0.82
CA ALA A 77 -13.10 1.02 1.59
C ALA A 77 -13.53 2.20 2.45
N PHE A 78 -12.87 2.34 3.61
CA PHE A 78 -13.22 3.34 4.62
C PHE A 78 -11.96 3.98 5.20
N LEU A 79 -12.06 5.27 5.55
CA LEU A 79 -11.11 6.01 6.37
C LEU A 79 -11.84 6.49 7.62
N ASN A 80 -11.40 6.05 8.80
CA ASN A 80 -12.07 6.36 10.08
C ASN A 80 -13.59 6.19 9.97
N GLU A 81 -14.04 5.00 9.52
CA GLU A 81 -15.42 4.59 9.33
C GLU A 81 -16.21 5.36 8.24
N ARG A 82 -15.59 6.35 7.58
CA ARG A 82 -16.18 7.07 6.47
C ARG A 82 -15.80 6.44 5.14
N ARG A 83 -16.79 6.12 4.31
CA ARG A 83 -16.55 5.52 3.00
C ARG A 83 -15.70 6.43 2.12
N ILE A 84 -14.66 5.87 1.52
CA ILE A 84 -13.76 6.56 0.61
C ILE A 84 -13.89 6.07 -0.84
N ARG A 85 -13.41 6.88 -1.76
CA ARG A 85 -13.30 6.60 -3.19
C ARG A 85 -12.02 7.21 -3.74
N VAL A 86 -11.48 6.58 -4.78
CA VAL A 86 -10.40 7.15 -5.57
C VAL A 86 -10.79 8.49 -6.19
N SER A 87 -9.79 9.27 -6.57
CA SER A 87 -9.96 10.55 -7.27
C SER A 87 -10.82 10.39 -8.54
N LYS A 88 -11.50 11.48 -8.91
CA LYS A 88 -12.24 11.59 -10.16
C LYS A 88 -11.46 12.33 -11.25
N ARG A 89 -10.19 12.69 -11.00
CA ARG A 89 -9.35 13.33 -12.00
C ARG A 89 -9.09 12.37 -13.15
N THR A 90 -9.21 12.86 -14.37
CA THR A 90 -9.03 12.07 -15.59
C THR A 90 -7.90 12.58 -16.48
N LYS A 91 -7.35 13.74 -16.13
CA LYS A 91 -6.25 14.37 -16.88
C LYS A 91 -4.94 14.17 -16.15
N LEU A 92 -3.95 13.66 -16.86
CA LEU A 92 -2.63 13.40 -16.30
C LEU A 92 -1.96 14.69 -15.78
N GLU A 93 -2.16 15.82 -16.46
CA GLU A 93 -1.63 17.13 -16.08
C GLU A 93 -2.14 17.66 -14.72
N GLU A 94 -3.26 17.11 -14.24
CA GLU A 94 -3.86 17.47 -12.95
C GLU A 94 -3.47 16.44 -11.86
N ALA A 95 -2.82 15.33 -12.24
CA ALA A 95 -2.57 14.22 -11.34
C ALA A 95 -1.39 14.47 -10.40
N LEU A 96 -1.58 14.11 -9.12
CA LEU A 96 -0.51 14.00 -8.14
C LEU A 96 -0.17 12.52 -7.97
N VAL A 97 1.08 12.14 -8.30
CA VAL A 97 1.51 10.75 -8.36
C VAL A 97 2.55 10.44 -7.28
N GLY A 98 2.32 9.36 -6.54
CA GLY A 98 3.28 8.81 -5.60
C GLY A 98 4.23 7.81 -6.26
N THR A 99 5.42 7.63 -5.68
CA THR A 99 6.39 6.62 -6.09
C THR A 99 7.34 6.25 -4.95
N GLY A 100 8.00 5.09 -5.05
CA GLY A 100 9.14 4.72 -4.24
C GLY A 100 10.41 4.55 -5.07
N PHE A 101 11.57 4.65 -4.45
CA PHE A 101 12.85 4.40 -5.13
C PHE A 101 13.27 2.95 -4.99
N PRO A 102 13.84 2.32 -6.04
CA PRO A 102 14.48 1.02 -5.91
C PRO A 102 15.76 1.19 -5.06
N TYR A 103 15.73 0.78 -3.80
CA TYR A 103 16.85 0.98 -2.87
C TYR A 103 17.59 -0.30 -2.49
N ARG A 104 17.06 -1.47 -2.83
CA ARG A 104 17.70 -2.77 -2.56
C ARG A 104 18.26 -3.42 -3.82
N VAL A 105 17.59 -3.25 -4.95
CA VAL A 105 17.96 -3.84 -6.25
C VAL A 105 17.89 -2.75 -7.30
N PHE A 106 19.03 -2.44 -7.92
CA PHE A 106 19.14 -1.33 -8.86
C PHE A 106 19.05 -1.75 -10.33
N ASP A 107 18.68 -3.00 -10.62
CA ASP A 107 18.65 -3.55 -11.98
C ASP A 107 17.70 -2.78 -12.92
N HIS A 108 16.71 -2.07 -12.35
CA HIS A 108 15.73 -1.28 -13.10
C HIS A 108 15.86 0.23 -12.91
N ILE A 109 17.00 0.73 -12.39
CA ILE A 109 17.16 2.15 -12.05
C ILE A 109 16.99 3.06 -13.28
N ASP A 110 17.53 2.68 -14.42
CA ASP A 110 17.43 3.48 -15.65
C ASP A 110 15.98 3.55 -16.15
N THR A 111 15.25 2.44 -16.10
CA THR A 111 13.81 2.39 -16.40
C THR A 111 13.02 3.23 -15.43
N TYR A 112 13.31 3.14 -14.13
CA TYR A 112 12.71 3.97 -13.10
C TYR A 112 12.89 5.46 -13.40
N LEU A 113 14.13 5.89 -13.66
CA LEU A 113 14.46 7.29 -13.94
C LEU A 113 13.80 7.78 -15.22
N ALA A 114 13.66 6.95 -16.25
CA ALA A 114 12.98 7.30 -17.49
C ALA A 114 11.47 7.55 -17.22
N ILE A 115 10.79 6.67 -16.47
CA ILE A 115 9.39 6.84 -16.08
C ILE A 115 9.22 8.08 -15.19
N PHE A 116 10.08 8.24 -14.18
CA PHE A 116 10.05 9.39 -13.29
C PHE A 116 10.18 10.71 -14.04
N LYS A 117 11.15 10.80 -14.97
CA LYS A 117 11.35 11.97 -15.82
C LYS A 117 10.12 12.27 -16.67
N ASP A 118 9.54 11.25 -17.29
CA ASP A 118 8.37 11.41 -18.16
C ASP A 118 7.15 11.88 -17.36
N LEU A 119 6.86 11.26 -16.24
CA LEU A 119 5.75 11.64 -15.35
C LEU A 119 5.92 13.02 -14.74
N THR A 120 7.14 13.41 -14.34
CA THR A 120 7.42 14.75 -13.79
C THR A 120 7.07 15.86 -14.79
N GLN A 121 7.21 15.61 -16.08
CA GLN A 121 6.89 16.59 -17.13
C GLN A 121 5.39 16.64 -17.48
N LYS A 122 4.63 15.63 -17.14
CA LYS A 122 3.24 15.44 -17.57
C LYS A 122 2.21 15.56 -16.45
N THR A 123 2.64 15.54 -15.20
CA THR A 123 1.76 15.53 -14.02
C THR A 123 1.81 16.86 -13.28
N ALA A 124 0.84 17.11 -12.40
CA ALA A 124 0.86 18.23 -11.47
C ALA A 124 2.00 18.13 -10.45
N GLY A 125 2.50 16.93 -10.19
CA GLY A 125 3.67 16.73 -9.35
C GLY A 125 3.86 15.28 -8.92
N MET A 126 5.10 15.01 -8.48
CA MET A 126 5.50 13.72 -7.93
C MET A 126 5.71 13.80 -6.42
N ARG A 127 5.43 12.71 -5.72
CA ARG A 127 5.71 12.56 -4.29
C ARG A 127 6.44 11.26 -4.02
N ARG A 128 7.42 11.30 -3.11
CA ARG A 128 8.12 10.11 -2.62
C ARG A 128 8.09 10.13 -1.08
N PRO A 129 6.95 9.80 -0.46
CA PRO A 129 6.79 9.90 1.00
C PRO A 129 7.54 8.82 1.77
N GLY A 130 7.68 7.60 1.21
CA GLY A 130 8.52 6.53 1.75
C GLY A 130 7.83 5.54 2.68
N ALA A 131 6.51 5.40 2.53
CA ALA A 131 5.72 4.35 3.15
C ALA A 131 4.66 3.89 2.14
N ALA A 132 4.91 2.76 1.46
CA ALA A 132 4.12 2.31 0.32
C ALA A 132 2.65 2.04 0.69
N SER A 133 2.39 1.45 1.85
CA SER A 133 1.03 1.18 2.32
C SER A 133 0.21 2.46 2.52
N LEU A 134 0.85 3.56 2.97
CA LEU A 134 0.20 4.88 3.06
C LEU A 134 -0.03 5.49 1.68
N ASP A 135 0.95 5.39 0.78
CA ASP A 135 0.83 5.91 -0.57
C ASP A 135 -0.36 5.26 -1.31
N LEU A 136 -0.50 3.93 -1.20
CA LEU A 136 -1.64 3.18 -1.71
C LEU A 136 -2.96 3.60 -1.05
N SER A 137 -2.96 3.79 0.27
CA SER A 137 -4.14 4.26 1.01
C SER A 137 -4.54 5.67 0.60
N TRP A 138 -3.58 6.53 0.26
CA TRP A 138 -3.84 7.87 -0.24
C TRP A 138 -4.37 7.89 -1.67
N VAL A 139 -3.98 6.93 -2.51
CA VAL A 139 -4.66 6.70 -3.80
C VAL A 139 -6.12 6.33 -3.56
N ALA A 140 -6.38 5.40 -2.64
CA ALA A 140 -7.74 4.93 -2.35
C ALA A 140 -8.68 6.04 -1.84
N CYS A 141 -8.17 7.04 -1.13
CA CYS A 141 -8.97 8.18 -0.65
C CYS A 141 -8.88 9.43 -1.55
N GLY A 142 -8.19 9.36 -2.70
CA GLY A 142 -8.11 10.44 -3.68
C GLY A 142 -7.17 11.58 -3.33
N ARG A 143 -6.25 11.38 -2.36
CA ARG A 143 -5.15 12.33 -2.07
C ARG A 143 -4.07 12.25 -3.14
N LEU A 144 -3.76 11.03 -3.59
CA LEU A 144 -2.96 10.76 -4.78
C LEU A 144 -3.88 10.24 -5.88
N ASP A 145 -3.50 10.47 -7.14
CA ASP A 145 -4.23 10.00 -8.31
C ASP A 145 -3.65 8.70 -8.88
N GLY A 146 -2.40 8.40 -8.52
CA GLY A 146 -1.70 7.19 -8.88
C GLY A 146 -0.48 6.94 -8.00
N PHE A 147 -0.01 5.72 -8.02
CA PHE A 147 1.21 5.29 -7.36
C PHE A 147 1.87 4.19 -8.19
N TRP A 148 3.19 4.19 -8.24
CA TRP A 148 3.96 3.13 -8.85
C TRP A 148 5.30 2.94 -8.12
N GLU A 149 5.73 1.70 -7.99
CA GLU A 149 7.00 1.34 -7.36
C GLU A 149 7.45 -0.03 -7.87
N PHE A 150 8.77 -0.23 -7.97
CA PHE A 150 9.37 -1.51 -8.29
C PHE A 150 9.84 -2.24 -7.04
N GLY A 151 9.65 -3.56 -7.02
CA GLY A 151 10.25 -4.43 -6.02
C GLY A 151 9.57 -4.41 -4.66
N LEU A 152 8.28 -4.05 -4.59
CA LEU A 152 7.48 -4.16 -3.38
C LEU A 152 7.30 -5.62 -2.98
N SER A 153 7.33 -5.86 -1.67
CA SER A 153 7.00 -7.15 -1.07
C SER A 153 5.48 -7.27 -0.83
N PRO A 154 4.95 -8.49 -0.63
CA PRO A 154 3.52 -8.66 -0.37
C PRO A 154 3.00 -7.86 0.82
N TRP A 155 3.77 -7.69 1.88
CA TRP A 155 3.36 -6.94 3.07
C TRP A 155 3.26 -5.43 2.83
N ASP A 156 4.05 -4.88 1.90
CA ASP A 156 3.98 -3.45 1.51
C ASP A 156 2.65 -3.13 0.79
N MET A 157 2.11 -4.10 0.03
CA MET A 157 1.06 -3.81 -0.94
C MET A 157 -0.28 -4.52 -0.71
N ALA A 158 -0.31 -5.68 -0.03
CA ALA A 158 -1.52 -6.51 0.02
C ALA A 158 -2.74 -5.78 0.61
N ALA A 159 -2.56 -5.05 1.70
CA ALA A 159 -3.64 -4.27 2.30
C ALA A 159 -4.04 -3.09 1.41
N GLY A 160 -3.07 -2.29 0.96
CA GLY A 160 -3.30 -1.12 0.11
C GLY A 160 -4.00 -1.47 -1.21
N ALA A 161 -3.63 -2.59 -1.83
CA ALA A 161 -4.23 -3.07 -3.06
C ALA A 161 -5.73 -3.37 -2.90
N LEU A 162 -6.13 -4.07 -1.81
CA LEU A 162 -7.55 -4.28 -1.54
C LEU A 162 -8.28 -2.97 -1.25
N ILE A 163 -7.68 -2.06 -0.47
CA ILE A 163 -8.29 -0.76 -0.16
C ILE A 163 -8.53 0.05 -1.44
N ILE A 164 -7.57 0.07 -2.39
CA ILE A 164 -7.73 0.73 -3.69
C ILE A 164 -8.87 0.08 -4.49
N ALA A 165 -8.87 -1.24 -4.63
CA ALA A 165 -9.89 -1.96 -5.40
C ALA A 165 -11.30 -1.69 -4.83
N GLU A 166 -11.48 -1.73 -3.50
CA GLU A 166 -12.74 -1.46 -2.83
C GLU A 166 -13.14 0.04 -2.86
N ALA A 167 -12.18 0.93 -3.07
CA ALA A 167 -12.44 2.35 -3.33
C ALA A 167 -12.79 2.65 -4.80
N GLY A 168 -12.73 1.65 -5.69
CA GLY A 168 -13.06 1.76 -7.11
C GLY A 168 -11.87 2.14 -7.99
N GLY A 169 -10.64 1.96 -7.51
CA GLY A 169 -9.41 2.12 -8.27
C GLY A 169 -8.98 0.84 -8.98
N LEU A 170 -7.90 0.95 -9.74
CA LEU A 170 -7.27 -0.17 -10.45
C LEU A 170 -5.92 -0.48 -9.82
N VAL A 171 -5.61 -1.77 -9.74
CA VAL A 171 -4.29 -2.28 -9.33
C VAL A 171 -3.84 -3.26 -10.41
N SER A 172 -2.61 -3.13 -10.87
CA SER A 172 -2.01 -4.02 -11.87
C SER A 172 -0.52 -4.18 -11.62
N ASP A 173 0.02 -5.28 -12.10
CA ASP A 173 1.47 -5.44 -12.27
C ASP A 173 1.90 -4.70 -13.55
N LEU A 174 3.17 -4.26 -13.58
CA LEU A 174 3.79 -3.59 -14.72
C LEU A 174 4.41 -4.61 -15.66
#